data_b90bad9e30774df861797c8a8a2e9be8
#
_entry.id   b90bad9e30774df861797c8a8a2e9be8
#
_cell.length_a   1.000
_cell.length_b   1.000
_cell.length_c   1.000
_cell.angle_alpha   90.00
_cell.angle_beta   90.00
_cell.angle_gamma   90.00
#
_symmetry.space_group_name_H-M   'P 1'
#
loop_
_entity.id
_entity.type
_entity.pdbx_description
1 polymer ?
#
loop_
_entity_poly.entity_id
_entity_poly.type
_entity_poly.pdbx_seq_one_letter_code
_entity_poly.pdbx_strand_id
1 'polypeptide(L)'
;LVVGLASLAGGVALGLVLSQPSLYSALGCTASAWDPLSTMHANGFVANFLSMTASSRLAKPKGYSAQALAQAAVQKCDPAQVQGAPNVVLIMNESWADFSAHGMLSTSAEQTPFLHSLQKSPNAVTGNTVVPVFGSGTCCSEFEALTGASYLFNLVTSPYAAYSYQGMPSLANQFNQMGYDTTALHLLLPTNWSRNSGYPRMGFDHFIHIENMR
;
A
#
# COMPACT_ATOMS: atom_id res chain seq x y z
N LEU A 1 -48.34 0.59 -0.22
CA LEU A 1 -47.34 0.31 0.82
C LEU A 1 -46.67 -1.04 0.59
N VAL A 2 -47.40 -2.14 0.44
CA VAL A 2 -46.87 -3.52 0.26
C VAL A 2 -45.93 -3.61 -0.96
N VAL A 3 -46.34 -3.08 -2.11
CA VAL A 3 -45.52 -3.08 -3.35
C VAL A 3 -44.24 -2.31 -3.17
N GLY A 4 -44.29 -1.15 -2.48
CA GLY A 4 -43.08 -0.34 -2.20
C GLY A 4 -42.09 -1.08 -1.28
N LEU A 5 -42.57 -1.76 -0.24
CA LEU A 5 -41.76 -2.58 0.64
C LEU A 5 -41.14 -3.78 -0.08
N ALA A 6 -41.93 -4.45 -0.94
CA ALA A 6 -41.43 -5.57 -1.74
C ALA A 6 -40.31 -5.11 -2.73
N SER A 7 -40.55 -3.97 -3.40
CA SER A 7 -39.53 -3.39 -4.31
C SER A 7 -38.24 -2.99 -3.59
N LEU A 8 -38.37 -2.40 -2.41
CA LEU A 8 -37.22 -2.05 -1.60
C LEU A 8 -36.45 -3.30 -1.14
N ALA A 9 -37.15 -4.32 -0.65
CA ALA A 9 -36.54 -5.59 -0.25
C ALA A 9 -35.82 -6.28 -1.43
N GLY A 10 -36.48 -6.31 -2.61
CA GLY A 10 -35.87 -6.82 -3.83
C GLY A 10 -34.61 -6.05 -4.25
N GLY A 11 -34.66 -4.72 -4.19
CA GLY A 11 -33.50 -3.88 -4.48
C GLY A 11 -32.33 -4.11 -3.52
N VAL A 12 -32.60 -4.24 -2.23
CA VAL A 12 -31.59 -4.57 -1.23
C VAL A 12 -30.99 -5.96 -1.47
N ALA A 13 -31.82 -6.97 -1.71
CA ALA A 13 -31.37 -8.33 -2.01
C ALA A 13 -30.48 -8.37 -3.27
N LEU A 14 -30.88 -7.70 -4.33
CA LEU A 14 -30.08 -7.57 -5.55
C LEU A 14 -28.76 -6.87 -5.27
N GLY A 15 -28.76 -5.77 -4.52
CA GLY A 15 -27.55 -5.05 -4.12
C GLY A 15 -26.57 -5.92 -3.33
N LEU A 16 -27.09 -6.75 -2.41
CA LEU A 16 -26.27 -7.71 -1.65
C LEU A 16 -25.65 -8.77 -2.56
N VAL A 17 -26.40 -9.32 -3.50
CA VAL A 17 -25.89 -10.31 -4.47
C VAL A 17 -24.81 -9.67 -5.35
N LEU A 18 -25.07 -8.50 -5.92
CA LEU A 18 -24.14 -7.78 -6.78
C LEU A 18 -22.89 -7.27 -6.05
N SER A 19 -22.91 -7.24 -4.71
CA SER A 19 -21.75 -6.86 -3.91
C SER A 19 -20.79 -8.03 -3.60
N GLN A 20 -21.10 -9.24 -4.05
CA GLN A 20 -20.28 -10.43 -3.80
C GLN A 20 -19.21 -10.61 -4.88
N PRO A 21 -17.90 -10.55 -4.55
CA PRO A 21 -16.83 -10.78 -5.53
C PRO A 21 -16.91 -12.16 -6.20
N SER A 22 -17.34 -13.17 -5.46
CA SER A 22 -17.49 -14.55 -5.95
C SER A 22 -18.48 -14.70 -7.10
N LEU A 23 -19.50 -13.83 -7.17
CA LEU A 23 -20.43 -13.80 -8.29
C LEU A 23 -19.70 -13.55 -9.62
N TYR A 24 -18.82 -12.54 -9.64
CA TYR A 24 -18.11 -12.14 -10.85
C TYR A 24 -17.08 -13.18 -11.26
N SER A 25 -16.40 -13.79 -10.29
CA SER A 25 -15.49 -14.92 -10.56
C SER A 25 -16.23 -16.11 -11.17
N ALA A 26 -17.43 -16.43 -10.66
CA ALA A 26 -18.29 -17.50 -11.20
C ALA A 26 -18.80 -17.18 -12.62
N LEU A 27 -18.99 -15.91 -12.95
CA LEU A 27 -19.38 -15.43 -14.29
C LEU A 27 -18.18 -15.32 -15.25
N GLY A 28 -16.96 -15.66 -14.81
CA GLY A 28 -15.75 -15.54 -15.62
C GLY A 28 -15.24 -14.09 -15.78
N CYS A 29 -15.78 -13.14 -15.02
CA CYS A 29 -15.31 -11.76 -15.05
C CYS A 29 -13.96 -11.67 -14.33
N THR A 30 -12.96 -11.13 -15.01
CA THR A 30 -11.67 -10.78 -14.43
C THR A 30 -11.64 -9.29 -14.12
N ALA A 31 -11.09 -8.90 -12.98
CA ALA A 31 -10.89 -7.50 -12.62
C ALA A 31 -9.38 -7.24 -12.47
N SER A 32 -8.88 -6.23 -13.18
CA SER A 32 -7.50 -5.76 -13.06
C SER A 32 -7.49 -4.25 -12.90
N ALA A 33 -6.95 -3.78 -11.79
CA ALA A 33 -6.75 -2.36 -11.57
C ALA A 33 -5.62 -1.79 -12.45
N TRP A 34 -4.75 -2.66 -12.98
CA TRP A 34 -3.61 -2.28 -13.81
C TRP A 34 -3.98 -2.09 -15.28
N ASP A 35 -5.02 -2.80 -15.74
CA ASP A 35 -5.50 -2.71 -17.10
C ASP A 35 -7.04 -2.66 -17.11
N PRO A 36 -7.60 -1.53 -16.66
CA PRO A 36 -9.05 -1.37 -16.58
C PRO A 36 -9.73 -1.34 -17.95
N LEU A 37 -9.02 -0.92 -19.00
CA LEU A 37 -9.58 -0.89 -20.34
C LEU A 37 -9.78 -2.28 -20.91
N SER A 38 -8.79 -3.16 -20.85
CA SER A 38 -8.92 -4.55 -21.30
C SER A 38 -10.00 -5.28 -20.51
N THR A 39 -10.05 -5.10 -19.19
CA THR A 39 -11.09 -5.72 -18.36
C THR A 39 -12.48 -5.18 -18.67
N MET A 40 -12.60 -3.88 -18.96
CA MET A 40 -13.85 -3.27 -19.40
C MET A 40 -14.31 -3.82 -20.77
N HIS A 41 -13.39 -4.01 -21.71
CA HIS A 41 -13.69 -4.62 -23.01
C HIS A 41 -14.11 -6.08 -22.87
N ALA A 42 -13.46 -6.86 -22.01
CA ALA A 42 -13.78 -8.27 -21.81
C ALA A 42 -15.11 -8.48 -21.07
N ASN A 43 -15.37 -7.72 -20.01
CA ASN A 43 -16.52 -7.90 -19.12
C ASN A 43 -17.73 -7.03 -19.49
N GLY A 44 -17.53 -6.00 -20.31
CA GLY A 44 -18.47 -4.88 -20.47
C GLY A 44 -18.43 -3.89 -19.30
N PHE A 45 -18.85 -2.65 -19.55
CA PHE A 45 -18.72 -1.56 -18.56
C PHE A 45 -19.41 -1.87 -17.23
N VAL A 46 -20.66 -2.31 -17.25
CA VAL A 46 -21.47 -2.52 -16.02
C VAL A 46 -20.88 -3.64 -15.17
N ALA A 47 -20.57 -4.79 -15.77
CA ALA A 47 -20.02 -5.92 -15.02
C ALA A 47 -18.63 -5.60 -14.47
N ASN A 48 -17.80 -4.90 -15.25
CA ASN A 48 -16.48 -4.46 -14.78
C ASN A 48 -16.59 -3.48 -13.61
N PHE A 49 -17.45 -2.47 -13.71
CA PHE A 49 -17.67 -1.49 -12.64
C PHE A 49 -18.14 -2.16 -11.34
N LEU A 50 -19.14 -3.03 -11.42
CA LEU A 50 -19.68 -3.74 -10.26
C LEU A 50 -18.65 -4.71 -9.67
N SER A 51 -17.94 -5.46 -10.51
CA SER A 51 -16.86 -6.38 -10.08
C SER A 51 -15.75 -5.65 -9.34
N MET A 52 -15.25 -4.54 -9.89
CA MET A 52 -14.23 -3.73 -9.24
C MET A 52 -14.72 -3.12 -7.94
N THR A 53 -15.96 -2.63 -7.89
CA THR A 53 -16.58 -2.09 -6.67
C THR A 53 -16.73 -3.17 -5.59
N ALA A 54 -17.15 -4.37 -5.96
CA ALA A 54 -17.27 -5.50 -5.04
C ALA A 54 -15.90 -5.93 -4.49
N SER A 55 -14.88 -5.96 -5.35
CA SER A 55 -13.51 -6.36 -4.99
C SER A 55 -12.74 -5.30 -4.22
N SER A 56 -13.15 -4.04 -4.27
CA SER A 56 -12.49 -2.94 -3.54
C SER A 56 -12.81 -2.91 -2.04
N ARG A 57 -13.76 -3.72 -1.58
CA ARG A 57 -14.15 -3.76 -0.16
C ARG A 57 -13.17 -4.57 0.66
N LEU A 58 -12.61 -3.94 1.69
CA LEU A 58 -11.77 -4.62 2.67
C LEU A 58 -12.63 -5.50 3.57
N ALA A 59 -12.40 -6.82 3.51
CA ALA A 59 -13.04 -7.74 4.42
C ALA A 59 -12.34 -7.72 5.79
N LYS A 60 -13.12 -7.71 6.87
CA LYS A 60 -12.55 -7.84 8.21
C LYS A 60 -11.94 -9.24 8.38
N PRO A 61 -10.66 -9.36 8.81
CA PRO A 61 -10.06 -10.66 9.10
C PRO A 61 -10.86 -11.42 10.18
N LYS A 62 -10.76 -12.77 10.16
CA LYS A 62 -11.32 -13.59 11.23
C LYS A 62 -10.67 -13.20 12.57
N GLY A 63 -11.46 -13.01 13.61
CA GLY A 63 -10.99 -12.60 14.93
C GLY A 63 -10.76 -11.09 15.11
N TYR A 64 -11.06 -10.26 14.09
CA TYR A 64 -10.97 -8.83 14.21
C TYR A 64 -11.97 -8.30 15.25
N SER A 65 -11.46 -7.78 16.35
CA SER A 65 -12.25 -7.15 17.41
C SER A 65 -11.43 -6.05 18.09
N ALA A 66 -12.11 -5.10 18.75
CA ALA A 66 -11.43 -4.05 19.52
C ALA A 66 -10.56 -4.66 20.64
N GLN A 67 -11.01 -5.76 21.24
CA GLN A 67 -10.26 -6.46 22.28
C GLN A 67 -8.99 -7.13 21.72
N ALA A 68 -9.06 -7.81 20.57
CA ALA A 68 -7.90 -8.39 19.93
C ALA A 68 -6.87 -7.32 19.52
N LEU A 69 -7.34 -6.16 19.04
CA LEU A 69 -6.48 -5.02 18.72
C LEU A 69 -5.79 -4.45 19.97
N ALA A 70 -6.50 -4.31 21.07
CA ALA A 70 -5.93 -3.84 22.32
C ALA A 70 -4.86 -4.80 22.89
N GLN A 71 -5.04 -6.09 22.69
CA GLN A 71 -4.06 -7.12 23.08
C GLN A 71 -2.85 -7.16 22.15
N ALA A 72 -3.03 -6.83 20.88
CA ALA A 72 -1.96 -6.71 19.89
C ALA A 72 -1.23 -5.35 19.93
N ALA A 73 -1.58 -4.48 20.88
CA ALA A 73 -1.02 -3.14 20.98
C ALA A 73 0.50 -3.18 21.09
N VAL A 74 1.15 -2.58 20.11
CA VAL A 74 2.60 -2.48 20.00
C VAL A 74 3.15 -1.60 21.12
N GLN A 75 4.31 -1.96 21.62
CA GLN A 75 5.06 -1.18 22.60
C GLN A 75 5.28 0.24 22.05
N LYS A 76 4.75 1.24 22.73
CA LYS A 76 4.97 2.63 22.34
C LYS A 76 6.40 3.03 22.72
N CYS A 77 7.14 3.59 21.76
CA CYS A 77 8.38 4.30 22.07
C CYS A 77 8.07 5.54 22.92
N ASP A 78 8.89 5.78 23.96
CA ASP A 78 8.83 7.01 24.72
C ASP A 78 9.65 8.08 23.96
N PRO A 79 9.01 9.14 23.43
CA PRO A 79 9.72 10.20 22.71
C PRO A 79 10.78 10.91 23.56
N ALA A 80 10.61 10.95 24.89
CA ALA A 80 11.55 11.60 25.79
C ALA A 80 12.93 10.92 25.86
N GLN A 81 13.07 9.71 25.36
CA GLN A 81 14.35 8.98 25.35
C GLN A 81 15.24 9.29 24.14
N VAL A 82 14.77 10.09 23.19
CA VAL A 82 15.51 10.39 21.95
C VAL A 82 16.24 11.72 22.09
N GLN A 83 17.33 11.75 22.84
CA GLN A 83 18.24 12.89 22.86
C GLN A 83 19.34 12.71 21.80
N GLY A 84 19.54 13.75 20.97
CA GLY A 84 20.61 13.75 19.95
C GLY A 84 20.35 12.79 18.80
N ALA A 85 19.09 12.63 18.40
CA ALA A 85 18.69 11.73 17.33
C ALA A 85 19.32 12.13 15.98
N PRO A 86 19.89 11.18 15.23
CA PRO A 86 20.48 11.43 13.92
C PRO A 86 19.39 11.73 12.88
N ASN A 87 19.77 12.40 11.78
CA ASN A 87 18.91 12.44 10.60
C ASN A 87 18.69 11.03 10.06
N VAL A 88 17.44 10.73 9.67
CA VAL A 88 17.05 9.45 9.10
C VAL A 88 16.70 9.63 7.63
N VAL A 89 17.34 8.86 6.75
CA VAL A 89 17.07 8.85 5.32
C VAL A 89 16.60 7.46 4.93
N LEU A 90 15.35 7.34 4.48
CA LEU A 90 14.79 6.12 3.92
C LEU A 90 14.78 6.22 2.40
N ILE A 91 15.53 5.35 1.73
CA ILE A 91 15.60 5.30 0.27
C ILE A 91 14.93 4.02 -0.21
N MET A 92 13.85 4.14 -0.98
CA MET A 92 13.23 3.04 -1.68
C MET A 92 13.70 3.01 -3.13
N ASN A 93 14.50 2.01 -3.49
CA ASN A 93 14.90 1.76 -4.87
C ASN A 93 13.79 1.00 -5.59
N GLU A 94 13.08 1.66 -6.49
CA GLU A 94 12.05 1.03 -7.30
C GLU A 94 12.64 0.02 -8.30
N SER A 95 11.91 -1.08 -8.51
CA SER A 95 12.24 -2.11 -9.50
C SER A 95 13.69 -2.62 -9.41
N TRP A 96 14.26 -2.61 -8.21
CA TRP A 96 15.62 -3.03 -7.95
C TRP A 96 15.66 -4.41 -7.28
N ALA A 97 16.60 -5.25 -7.72
CA ALA A 97 16.87 -6.53 -7.08
C ALA A 97 18.37 -6.89 -7.24
N ASP A 98 18.91 -7.57 -6.25
CA ASP A 98 20.22 -8.22 -6.38
C ASP A 98 20.04 -9.60 -7.02
N PHE A 99 20.23 -9.68 -8.34
CA PHE A 99 20.06 -10.92 -9.09
C PHE A 99 21.09 -12.00 -8.73
N SER A 100 22.23 -11.60 -8.19
CA SER A 100 23.28 -12.54 -7.78
C SER A 100 22.93 -13.26 -6.49
N ALA A 101 22.27 -12.58 -5.56
CA ALA A 101 21.88 -13.12 -4.24
C ALA A 101 20.92 -14.30 -4.34
N HIS A 102 20.13 -14.39 -5.41
CA HIS A 102 19.13 -15.43 -5.61
C HIS A 102 19.53 -16.47 -6.67
N GLY A 103 20.75 -16.40 -7.21
CA GLY A 103 21.22 -17.30 -8.23
C GLY A 103 20.43 -17.26 -9.56
N MET A 104 19.65 -16.21 -9.77
CA MET A 104 18.78 -16.08 -10.94
C MET A 104 19.55 -15.77 -12.22
N LEU A 105 20.66 -15.06 -12.10
CA LEU A 105 21.53 -14.72 -13.23
C LEU A 105 22.99 -14.85 -12.85
N SER A 106 23.78 -15.45 -13.75
CA SER A 106 25.23 -15.40 -13.72
C SER A 106 25.70 -14.26 -14.62
N THR A 107 26.39 -13.30 -14.06
CA THR A 107 26.89 -12.13 -14.77
C THR A 107 28.40 -12.13 -14.81
N SER A 108 29.00 -11.56 -15.86
CA SER A 108 30.47 -11.45 -16.03
C SER A 108 31.11 -10.44 -15.06
N ALA A 109 30.30 -9.57 -14.44
CA ALA A 109 30.74 -8.59 -13.46
C ALA A 109 29.76 -8.53 -12.29
N GLU A 110 30.27 -8.17 -11.15
CA GLU A 110 29.45 -7.94 -9.95
C GLU A 110 28.47 -6.78 -10.19
N GLN A 111 27.18 -7.04 -9.99
CA GLN A 111 26.10 -6.07 -10.30
C GLN A 111 25.91 -5.03 -9.20
N THR A 112 26.18 -5.39 -7.94
CA THR A 112 25.89 -4.57 -6.76
C THR A 112 27.10 -4.53 -5.80
N PRO A 113 28.29 -4.11 -6.25
CA PRO A 113 29.53 -4.20 -5.47
C PRO A 113 29.46 -3.37 -4.19
N PHE A 114 28.78 -2.21 -4.23
CA PHE A 114 28.59 -1.37 -3.06
C PHE A 114 27.73 -2.07 -1.99
N LEU A 115 26.60 -2.67 -2.37
CA LEU A 115 25.75 -3.40 -1.45
C LEU A 115 26.51 -4.57 -0.81
N HIS A 116 27.24 -5.35 -1.61
CA HIS A 116 28.05 -6.45 -1.09
C HIS A 116 29.18 -5.99 -0.16
N SER A 117 29.70 -4.78 -0.37
CA SER A 117 30.65 -4.17 0.57
C SER A 117 29.99 -3.83 1.91
N LEU A 118 28.73 -3.35 1.89
CA LEU A 118 27.98 -3.06 3.12
C LEU A 118 27.73 -4.32 3.96
N GLN A 119 27.49 -5.47 3.33
CA GLN A 119 27.32 -6.75 4.04
C GLN A 119 28.52 -7.13 4.92
N LYS A 120 29.70 -6.60 4.60
CA LYS A 120 30.95 -6.82 5.34
C LYS A 120 31.25 -5.68 6.33
N SER A 121 30.46 -4.62 6.34
CA SER A 121 30.67 -3.45 7.17
C SER A 121 30.11 -3.66 8.58
N PRO A 122 30.85 -3.32 9.64
CA PRO A 122 30.35 -3.35 11.02
C PRO A 122 29.28 -2.29 11.29
N ASN A 123 29.14 -1.29 10.40
CA ASN A 123 28.20 -0.19 10.52
C ASN A 123 26.94 -0.38 9.66
N ALA A 124 26.72 -1.58 9.10
CA ALA A 124 25.57 -1.89 8.29
C ALA A 124 24.87 -3.17 8.78
N VAL A 125 23.56 -3.15 8.71
CA VAL A 125 22.71 -4.34 8.87
C VAL A 125 22.06 -4.64 7.52
N THR A 126 22.22 -5.86 7.03
CA THR A 126 21.66 -6.27 5.74
C THR A 126 20.68 -7.43 5.91
N GLY A 127 19.73 -7.54 5.02
CA GLY A 127 18.74 -8.62 5.03
C GLY A 127 17.92 -8.63 3.74
N ASN A 128 17.03 -9.61 3.65
CA ASN A 128 16.10 -9.73 2.52
C ASN A 128 14.77 -9.08 2.89
N THR A 129 14.20 -8.32 1.96
CA THR A 129 12.86 -7.75 2.08
C THR A 129 11.88 -8.58 1.27
N VAL A 130 10.80 -9.01 1.91
CA VAL A 130 9.67 -9.65 1.24
C VAL A 130 8.63 -8.57 0.94
N VAL A 131 8.23 -8.45 -0.32
CA VAL A 131 7.26 -7.45 -0.77
C VAL A 131 5.90 -8.08 -1.08
N PRO A 132 4.77 -7.35 -0.89
CA PRO A 132 3.43 -7.91 -1.01
C PRO A 132 2.96 -8.06 -2.46
N VAL A 133 3.71 -7.56 -3.43
CA VAL A 133 3.31 -7.50 -4.84
C VAL A 133 4.34 -8.17 -5.74
N PHE A 134 3.86 -8.84 -6.77
CA PHE A 134 4.68 -9.43 -7.82
C PHE A 134 4.68 -8.53 -9.06
N GLY A 135 5.83 -7.98 -9.38
CA GLY A 135 6.00 -7.06 -10.51
C GLY A 135 5.14 -5.80 -10.42
N SER A 136 5.74 -4.61 -10.50
CA SER A 136 5.03 -3.33 -10.36
C SER A 136 4.47 -3.09 -8.94
N GLY A 137 3.73 -2.00 -8.72
CA GLY A 137 3.05 -1.73 -7.45
C GLY A 137 3.94 -1.32 -6.28
N THR A 138 5.06 -0.64 -6.53
CA THR A 138 6.00 -0.16 -5.50
C THR A 138 5.30 0.65 -4.39
N CYS A 139 4.22 1.37 -4.72
CA CYS A 139 3.41 2.08 -3.74
C CYS A 139 2.80 1.18 -2.65
N CYS A 140 2.60 -0.12 -2.94
CA CYS A 140 2.10 -1.08 -1.97
C CYS A 140 3.19 -1.45 -0.95
N SER A 141 4.40 -1.71 -1.43
CA SER A 141 5.58 -1.96 -0.57
C SER A 141 5.96 -0.73 0.24
N GLU A 142 5.89 0.45 -0.37
CA GLU A 142 6.10 1.74 0.29
C GLU A 142 5.07 1.96 1.41
N PHE A 143 3.80 1.70 1.14
CA PHE A 143 2.73 1.81 2.12
C PHE A 143 2.97 0.88 3.32
N GLU A 144 3.33 -0.39 3.08
CA GLU A 144 3.65 -1.33 4.16
C GLU A 144 4.86 -0.87 4.98
N ALA A 145 5.92 -0.40 4.32
CA ALA A 145 7.11 0.12 5.01
C ALA A 145 6.80 1.34 5.86
N LEU A 146 5.96 2.25 5.37
CA LEU A 146 5.63 3.49 6.07
C LEU A 146 4.60 3.31 7.19
N THR A 147 3.70 2.32 7.09
CA THR A 147 2.57 2.19 8.01
C THR A 147 2.62 0.93 8.86
N GLY A 148 3.39 -0.08 8.49
CA GLY A 148 3.36 -1.40 9.09
C GLY A 148 2.08 -2.20 8.80
N ALA A 149 1.17 -1.66 7.98
CA ALA A 149 -0.09 -2.30 7.63
C ALA A 149 0.06 -3.13 6.36
N SER A 150 -0.33 -4.43 6.39
CA SER A 150 -0.21 -5.29 5.23
C SER A 150 -1.19 -4.91 4.11
N TYR A 151 -0.68 -4.80 2.89
CA TYR A 151 -1.45 -4.59 1.67
C TYR A 151 -2.08 -5.88 1.13
N LEU A 152 -1.66 -7.05 1.60
CA LEU A 152 -2.14 -8.34 1.13
C LEU A 152 -3.66 -8.55 1.24
N PHE A 153 -4.33 -7.75 2.06
CA PHE A 153 -5.79 -7.83 2.23
C PHE A 153 -6.59 -7.12 1.13
N ASN A 154 -5.93 -6.36 0.25
CA ASN A 154 -6.58 -5.76 -0.91
C ASN A 154 -5.58 -5.49 -2.05
N LEU A 155 -5.67 -6.29 -3.10
CA LEU A 155 -4.76 -6.25 -4.25
C LEU A 155 -5.30 -5.43 -5.44
N VAL A 156 -6.41 -4.70 -5.29
CA VAL A 156 -7.14 -4.13 -6.44
C VAL A 156 -6.89 -2.64 -6.65
N THR A 157 -6.49 -1.89 -5.61
CA THR A 157 -6.38 -0.41 -5.69
C THR A 157 -5.10 0.11 -5.06
N SER A 158 -4.69 1.33 -5.44
CA SER A 158 -3.61 2.03 -4.74
C SER A 158 -3.95 2.21 -3.25
N PRO A 159 -3.04 1.84 -2.34
CA PRO A 159 -3.29 1.97 -0.91
C PRO A 159 -3.52 3.42 -0.49
N TYR A 160 -2.87 4.38 -1.11
CA TYR A 160 -3.04 5.80 -0.80
C TYR A 160 -4.42 6.34 -1.17
N ALA A 161 -5.03 5.81 -2.24
CA ALA A 161 -6.39 6.16 -2.62
C ALA A 161 -7.43 5.48 -1.73
N ALA A 162 -7.19 4.21 -1.35
CA ALA A 162 -8.18 3.37 -0.69
C ALA A 162 -8.13 3.45 0.85
N TYR A 163 -6.93 3.55 1.43
CA TYR A 163 -6.75 3.32 2.87
C TYR A 163 -6.15 4.49 3.64
N SER A 164 -5.55 5.48 2.96
CA SER A 164 -5.01 6.61 3.68
C SER A 164 -6.12 7.49 4.26
N TYR A 165 -6.07 7.76 5.55
CA TYR A 165 -6.95 8.67 6.27
C TYR A 165 -6.15 9.64 7.14
N GLN A 166 -6.75 10.75 7.50
CA GLN A 166 -6.08 11.78 8.29
C GLN A 166 -5.64 11.23 9.66
N GLY A 167 -4.36 11.41 9.98
CA GLY A 167 -3.77 10.89 11.22
C GLY A 167 -3.52 9.38 11.21
N MET A 168 -3.42 8.76 10.05
CA MET A 168 -3.06 7.36 9.90
C MET A 168 -1.71 7.09 10.60
N PRO A 169 -1.60 6.04 11.44
CA PRO A 169 -0.32 5.64 12.01
C PRO A 169 0.72 5.37 10.93
N SER A 170 1.87 6.02 11.04
CA SER A 170 2.94 5.92 10.06
C SER A 170 4.29 6.25 10.70
N LEU A 171 5.38 5.93 10.00
CA LEU A 171 6.71 6.37 10.41
C LEU A 171 6.81 7.90 10.46
N ALA A 172 6.23 8.62 9.48
CA ALA A 172 6.23 10.08 9.48
C ALA A 172 5.57 10.64 10.75
N ASN A 173 4.37 10.15 11.10
CA ASN A 173 3.71 10.56 12.34
C ASN A 173 4.53 10.23 13.60
N GLN A 174 5.20 9.09 13.63
CA GLN A 174 6.06 8.71 14.75
C GLN A 174 7.27 9.66 14.87
N PHE A 175 7.92 9.97 13.76
CA PHE A 175 9.05 10.92 13.74
C PHE A 175 8.62 12.33 14.13
N ASN A 176 7.47 12.81 13.66
CA ASN A 176 6.93 14.11 14.06
C ASN A 176 6.67 14.19 15.57
N GLN A 177 6.12 13.11 16.16
CA GLN A 177 5.93 13.03 17.62
C GLN A 177 7.26 13.09 18.40
N MET A 178 8.35 12.68 17.77
CA MET A 178 9.71 12.78 18.33
C MET A 178 10.41 14.11 18.01
N GLY A 179 9.72 15.06 17.36
CA GLY A 179 10.24 16.39 17.03
C GLY A 179 11.04 16.48 15.73
N TYR A 180 10.97 15.46 14.88
CA TYR A 180 11.56 15.54 13.54
C TYR A 180 10.66 16.34 12.59
N ASP A 181 11.28 16.99 11.61
CA ASP A 181 10.64 17.50 10.40
C ASP A 181 10.72 16.40 9.33
N THR A 182 9.57 16.04 8.75
CA THR A 182 9.46 14.89 7.86
C THR A 182 9.20 15.32 6.42
N THR A 183 10.07 14.90 5.52
CA THR A 183 9.99 15.23 4.10
C THR A 183 9.91 13.96 3.27
N ALA A 184 8.88 13.84 2.44
CA ALA A 184 8.81 12.86 1.35
C ALA A 184 9.33 13.49 0.05
N LEU A 185 10.10 12.70 -0.73
CA LEU A 185 10.60 13.11 -2.04
C LEU A 185 10.26 12.05 -3.08
N HIS A 186 9.64 12.45 -4.19
CA HIS A 186 9.33 11.55 -5.30
C HIS A 186 9.46 12.28 -6.64
N LEU A 187 10.29 11.74 -7.54
CA LEU A 187 10.70 12.40 -8.78
C LEU A 187 9.65 12.37 -9.92
N LEU A 188 8.43 11.99 -9.63
CA LEU A 188 7.31 11.98 -10.59
C LEU A 188 6.21 12.95 -10.17
N LEU A 189 5.10 12.96 -10.94
CA LEU A 189 3.93 13.79 -10.63
C LEU A 189 3.34 13.44 -9.26
N PRO A 190 2.89 14.42 -8.48
CA PRO A 190 2.35 14.19 -7.15
C PRO A 190 1.08 13.34 -7.14
N THR A 191 0.34 13.33 -8.25
CA THR A 191 -0.86 12.49 -8.43
C THR A 191 -0.54 11.02 -8.66
N ASN A 192 0.72 10.68 -8.97
CA ASN A 192 1.11 9.31 -9.19
C ASN A 192 0.85 8.46 -7.94
N TRP A 193 0.04 7.41 -8.09
CA TRP A 193 -0.47 6.58 -6.99
C TRP A 193 -1.24 7.34 -5.91
N SER A 194 -1.69 8.57 -6.17
CA SER A 194 -2.39 9.44 -5.21
C SER A 194 -1.51 9.84 -4.00
N ARG A 195 -0.19 9.97 -4.18
CA ARG A 195 0.74 10.38 -3.11
C ARG A 195 0.45 11.78 -2.57
N ASN A 196 -0.01 12.70 -3.42
CA ASN A 196 -0.47 14.02 -3.02
C ASN A 196 -1.59 14.00 -1.96
N SER A 197 -2.34 12.91 -1.90
CA SER A 197 -3.37 12.68 -0.90
C SER A 197 -2.87 11.79 0.25
N GLY A 198 -2.06 10.80 -0.07
CA GLY A 198 -1.57 9.80 0.90
C GLY A 198 -0.55 10.36 1.89
N TYR A 199 0.49 11.03 1.42
CA TYR A 199 1.58 11.51 2.26
C TYR A 199 1.14 12.52 3.33
N PRO A 200 0.34 13.58 3.01
CA PRO A 200 -0.17 14.47 4.05
C PRO A 200 -1.02 13.76 5.11
N ARG A 201 -1.81 12.76 4.71
CA ARG A 201 -2.63 11.98 5.63
C ARG A 201 -1.81 11.10 6.57
N MET A 202 -0.64 10.63 6.10
CA MET A 202 0.32 9.88 6.89
C MET A 202 1.22 10.78 7.77
N GLY A 203 1.08 12.11 7.66
CA GLY A 203 1.77 13.06 8.53
C GLY A 203 3.10 13.56 8.01
N PHE A 204 3.43 13.40 6.72
CA PHE A 204 4.58 14.11 6.17
C PHE A 204 4.32 15.62 6.18
N ASP A 205 5.28 16.40 6.69
CA ASP A 205 5.22 17.85 6.74
C ASP A 205 5.44 18.45 5.36
N HIS A 206 6.32 17.83 4.58
CA HIS A 206 6.67 18.28 3.24
C HIS A 206 6.61 17.15 2.23
N PHE A 207 6.14 17.48 1.02
CA PHE A 207 6.21 16.57 -0.12
C PHE A 207 6.83 17.29 -1.32
N ILE A 208 8.05 16.90 -1.68
CA ILE A 208 8.79 17.42 -2.82
C ILE A 208 8.60 16.47 -4.01
N HIS A 209 8.16 17.00 -5.13
CA HIS A 209 7.90 16.26 -6.36
C HIS A 209 8.44 17.01 -7.58
N ILE A 210 8.37 16.40 -8.77
CA ILE A 210 9.00 16.94 -9.99
C ILE A 210 8.58 18.39 -10.31
N GLU A 211 7.35 18.77 -10.00
CA GLU A 211 6.85 20.13 -10.27
C GLU A 211 7.46 21.19 -9.34
N ASN A 212 7.98 20.78 -8.17
CA ASN A 212 8.69 21.69 -7.25
C ASN A 212 10.16 21.90 -7.63
N MET A 213 10.67 21.11 -8.59
CA MET A 213 12.07 21.11 -9.00
C MET A 213 12.32 21.91 -10.30
N ARG A 214 11.29 22.57 -10.85
CA ARG A 214 11.33 23.34 -12.08
C ARG A 214 11.57 24.81 -11.82
#